data_e8976c867f16f5a37a2d6f6f87fb63f0
#
_entry.id   e8976c867f16f5a37a2d6f6f87fb63f0
#
_cell.length_a   1.000
_cell.length_b   1.000
_cell.length_c   1.000
_cell.angle_alpha   90.00
_cell.angle_beta   90.00
_cell.angle_gamma   90.00
#
_symmetry.space_group_name_H-M   'P 1'
#
loop_
_entity.id
_entity.type
_entity.pdbx_description
1 polymer ?
#
loop_
_entity_poly.entity_id
_entity_poly.type
_entity_poly.pdbx_seq_one_letter_code
_entity_poly.pdbx_strand_id
1 'polypeptide(L)'
;TDATRLVTRNGRDVSDKYPELRMIHELVDQVNAVLDAEIVAFDEDGKNSFEVLQQRMNLSNEREIKRISSRIPVALVAFDLLWLDGHDLTDLALEQRRELLETIVEQDHRLQGVTHVDGGGTAFAEVAEGLGLEGVVAKRTGSKYQPGRRSPDWRKIKLTNTQDCVILGWTPGQGGRSGTFGALLVGAYHEGKLIWIGQVGTGFTRATLDRVLEALEPLKRSTPPIDDPELAKVKGATFVEPTLVCEVEYLEITKSTKKMRAPSFKGLREDKAPDESVLELPRGR
;
A
#
# COMPACT_ATOMS: atom_id res chain seq x y z
N THR A 1 -5.20 -10.89 -31.07
CA THR A 1 -5.99 -11.64 -30.07
C THR A 1 -7.18 -10.80 -29.66
N ASP A 2 -8.41 -11.30 -29.88
CA ASP A 2 -9.64 -10.55 -29.58
C ASP A 2 -10.04 -10.64 -28.09
N ALA A 3 -9.08 -10.70 -27.19
CA ALA A 3 -9.34 -10.85 -25.76
C ALA A 3 -8.21 -10.31 -24.87
N THR A 4 -8.59 -9.72 -23.76
CA THR A 4 -7.68 -9.33 -22.68
C THR A 4 -7.62 -10.43 -21.63
N ARG A 5 -6.41 -10.74 -21.17
CA ARG A 5 -6.16 -11.66 -20.07
C ARG A 5 -5.38 -10.96 -18.96
N LEU A 6 -5.87 -11.00 -17.73
CA LEU A 6 -5.24 -10.41 -16.57
C LEU A 6 -4.63 -11.52 -15.70
N VAL A 7 -3.30 -11.51 -15.58
CA VAL A 7 -2.56 -12.53 -14.84
C VAL A 7 -1.77 -11.86 -13.72
N THR A 8 -1.95 -12.31 -12.49
CA THR A 8 -1.21 -11.78 -11.35
C THR A 8 0.26 -12.23 -11.40
N ARG A 9 1.14 -11.55 -10.65
CA ARG A 9 2.54 -11.91 -10.47
C ARG A 9 2.77 -13.40 -10.11
N ASN A 10 1.80 -14.02 -9.44
CA ASN A 10 1.88 -15.43 -9.04
C ASN A 10 1.24 -16.39 -10.08
N GLY A 11 1.00 -15.91 -11.31
CA GLY A 11 0.44 -16.71 -12.40
C GLY A 11 -1.06 -17.01 -12.30
N ARG A 12 -1.80 -16.35 -11.39
CA ARG A 12 -3.25 -16.56 -11.25
C ARG A 12 -3.99 -15.69 -12.26
N ASP A 13 -4.88 -16.31 -13.03
CA ASP A 13 -5.82 -15.58 -13.88
C ASP A 13 -6.90 -14.93 -13.02
N VAL A 14 -7.08 -13.62 -13.19
CA VAL A 14 -8.06 -12.79 -12.48
C VAL A 14 -8.98 -12.03 -13.42
N SER A 15 -9.01 -12.39 -14.70
CA SER A 15 -9.79 -11.71 -15.75
C SER A 15 -11.26 -11.59 -15.39
N ASP A 16 -11.84 -12.62 -14.78
CA ASP A 16 -13.26 -12.64 -14.40
C ASP A 16 -13.60 -11.70 -13.23
N LYS A 17 -12.60 -11.28 -12.45
CA LYS A 17 -12.80 -10.34 -11.33
C LYS A 17 -12.96 -8.89 -11.79
N TYR A 18 -12.51 -8.57 -13.00
CA TYR A 18 -12.48 -7.22 -13.54
C TYR A 18 -13.12 -7.15 -14.93
N PRO A 19 -14.45 -7.34 -15.02
CA PRO A 19 -15.14 -7.41 -16.31
C PRO A 19 -15.03 -6.12 -17.13
N GLU A 20 -14.83 -4.97 -16.48
CA GLU A 20 -14.62 -3.67 -17.13
C GLU A 20 -13.30 -3.58 -17.91
N LEU A 21 -12.32 -4.44 -17.58
CA LEU A 21 -11.02 -4.48 -18.26
C LEU A 21 -10.96 -5.51 -19.40
N ARG A 22 -12.03 -6.23 -19.67
CA ARG A 22 -12.05 -7.27 -20.73
C ARG A 22 -11.78 -6.72 -22.13
N MET A 23 -12.13 -5.47 -22.36
CA MET A 23 -12.00 -4.81 -23.66
C MET A 23 -10.74 -3.93 -23.78
N ILE A 24 -9.77 -4.08 -22.87
CA ILE A 24 -8.51 -3.31 -22.92
C ILE A 24 -7.74 -3.56 -24.23
N HIS A 25 -7.86 -4.75 -24.83
CA HIS A 25 -7.23 -5.06 -26.11
C HIS A 25 -7.66 -4.12 -27.24
N GLU A 26 -8.83 -3.46 -27.16
CA GLU A 26 -9.26 -2.43 -28.11
C GLU A 26 -8.47 -1.13 -28.01
N LEU A 27 -7.81 -0.92 -26.86
CA LEU A 27 -6.98 0.26 -26.59
C LEU A 27 -5.49 0.00 -26.84
N VAL A 28 -5.16 -1.17 -27.40
CA VAL A 28 -3.80 -1.54 -27.76
C VAL A 28 -3.77 -1.81 -29.27
N ASP A 29 -3.19 -0.89 -30.00
CA ASP A 29 -3.22 -0.73 -31.46
C ASP A 29 -3.09 -2.06 -32.28
N GLN A 30 -4.17 -2.84 -32.34
CA GLN A 30 -4.38 -4.08 -33.11
C GLN A 30 -3.22 -5.11 -33.06
N VAL A 31 -2.43 -5.09 -31.99
CA VAL A 31 -1.26 -5.93 -31.78
C VAL A 31 -1.47 -6.92 -30.64
N ASN A 32 -0.69 -8.00 -30.64
CA ASN A 32 -0.59 -8.87 -29.48
C ASN A 32 0.52 -8.36 -28.56
N ALA A 33 0.18 -8.02 -27.33
CA ALA A 33 1.13 -7.45 -26.39
C ALA A 33 1.02 -8.07 -24.99
N VAL A 34 2.12 -8.04 -24.24
CA VAL A 34 2.17 -8.31 -22.80
C VAL A 34 2.66 -7.06 -22.09
N LEU A 35 1.76 -6.44 -21.33
CA LEU A 35 2.02 -5.26 -20.54
C LEU A 35 2.32 -5.64 -19.09
N ASP A 36 3.25 -4.96 -18.43
CA ASP A 36 3.36 -4.93 -16.98
C ASP A 36 2.59 -3.72 -16.46
N ALA A 37 1.59 -3.97 -15.61
CA ALA A 37 0.65 -2.94 -15.19
C ALA A 37 0.15 -3.18 -13.76
N GLU A 38 -0.36 -2.14 -13.12
CA GLU A 38 -1.10 -2.25 -11.87
C GLU A 38 -2.58 -1.94 -12.08
N ILE A 39 -3.45 -2.71 -11.40
CA ILE A 39 -4.87 -2.40 -11.28
C ILE A 39 -5.04 -1.39 -10.17
N VAL A 40 -5.68 -0.27 -10.46
CA VAL A 40 -5.96 0.81 -9.52
C VAL A 40 -7.46 1.11 -9.43
N ALA A 41 -7.89 1.62 -8.29
CA ALA A 41 -9.22 2.21 -8.12
C ALA A 41 -9.07 3.62 -7.55
N PHE A 42 -10.03 4.50 -7.86
CA PHE A 42 -10.01 5.88 -7.46
C PHE A 42 -11.08 6.16 -6.40
N ASP A 43 -10.77 7.05 -5.45
CA ASP A 43 -11.74 7.57 -4.48
C ASP A 43 -12.64 8.66 -5.12
N GLU A 44 -13.54 9.24 -4.31
CA GLU A 44 -14.46 10.29 -4.74
C GLU A 44 -13.75 11.59 -5.19
N ASP A 45 -12.51 11.80 -4.75
CA ASP A 45 -11.66 12.93 -5.15
C ASP A 45 -10.84 12.61 -6.43
N GLY A 46 -11.00 11.41 -7.02
CA GLY A 46 -10.24 10.93 -8.18
C GLY A 46 -8.80 10.54 -7.86
N LYS A 47 -8.46 10.31 -6.60
CA LYS A 47 -7.14 9.86 -6.18
C LYS A 47 -7.08 8.34 -6.12
N ASN A 48 -5.92 7.77 -6.49
CA ASN A 48 -5.69 6.34 -6.33
C ASN A 48 -5.86 5.93 -4.86
N SER A 49 -6.73 4.95 -4.61
CA SER A 49 -7.04 4.46 -3.28
C SER A 49 -7.03 2.93 -3.21
N PHE A 50 -6.08 2.41 -2.43
CA PHE A 50 -6.03 0.98 -2.16
C PHE A 50 -7.22 0.50 -1.32
N GLU A 51 -7.75 1.33 -0.41
CA GLU A 51 -8.94 1.02 0.39
C GLU A 51 -10.15 0.75 -0.51
N VAL A 52 -10.32 1.56 -1.55
CA VAL A 52 -11.35 1.39 -2.56
C VAL A 52 -11.10 0.12 -3.38
N LEU A 53 -9.86 -0.09 -3.84
CA LEU A 53 -9.47 -1.29 -4.59
C LEU A 53 -9.67 -2.57 -3.77
N GLN A 54 -9.40 -2.55 -2.47
CA GLN A 54 -9.52 -3.73 -1.60
C GLN A 54 -10.94 -4.29 -1.59
N GLN A 55 -11.97 -3.48 -1.77
CA GLN A 55 -13.36 -3.90 -1.87
C GLN A 55 -13.63 -4.78 -3.12
N ARG A 56 -12.74 -4.69 -4.12
CA ARG A 56 -12.79 -5.48 -5.37
C ARG A 56 -11.98 -6.78 -5.30
N MET A 57 -10.86 -6.77 -4.55
CA MET A 57 -9.87 -7.86 -4.61
C MET A 57 -10.37 -9.21 -4.13
N ASN A 58 -11.23 -9.24 -3.10
CA ASN A 58 -11.67 -10.48 -2.43
C ASN A 58 -13.01 -11.03 -2.96
N LEU A 59 -13.56 -10.43 -4.01
CA LEU A 59 -14.81 -10.88 -4.61
C LEU A 59 -14.60 -12.18 -5.39
N SER A 60 -15.52 -13.14 -5.21
CA SER A 60 -15.53 -14.41 -5.96
C SER A 60 -16.89 -14.72 -6.58
N ASN A 61 -17.95 -14.04 -6.13
CA ASN A 61 -19.30 -14.24 -6.66
C ASN A 61 -19.53 -13.33 -7.88
N GLU A 62 -19.88 -13.91 -9.02
CA GLU A 62 -20.05 -13.20 -10.31
C GLU A 62 -21.11 -12.07 -10.23
N ARG A 63 -22.24 -12.29 -9.55
CA ARG A 63 -23.28 -11.26 -9.39
C ARG A 63 -22.78 -10.07 -8.57
N GLU A 64 -22.02 -10.38 -7.53
CA GLU A 64 -21.41 -9.36 -6.68
C GLU A 64 -20.32 -8.58 -7.42
N ILE A 65 -19.45 -9.28 -8.16
CA ILE A 65 -18.44 -8.67 -9.04
C ILE A 65 -19.10 -7.68 -9.99
N LYS A 66 -20.15 -8.11 -10.72
CA LYS A 66 -20.86 -7.25 -11.67
C LYS A 66 -21.51 -6.03 -10.99
N ARG A 67 -22.11 -6.20 -9.82
CA ARG A 67 -22.71 -5.10 -9.05
C ARG A 67 -21.68 -4.10 -8.57
N ILE A 68 -20.56 -4.58 -8.03
CA ILE A 68 -19.52 -3.72 -7.45
C ILE A 68 -18.67 -3.05 -8.55
N SER A 69 -18.40 -3.72 -9.70
CA SER A 69 -17.66 -3.13 -10.80
C SER A 69 -18.30 -1.84 -11.35
N SER A 70 -19.63 -1.77 -11.34
CA SER A 70 -20.36 -0.56 -11.76
C SER A 70 -20.25 0.59 -10.77
N ARG A 71 -19.99 0.31 -9.48
CA ARG A 71 -19.88 1.31 -8.41
C ARG A 71 -18.43 1.73 -8.14
N ILE A 72 -17.53 0.80 -8.29
CA ILE A 72 -16.09 0.96 -8.07
C ILE A 72 -15.38 0.43 -9.31
N PRO A 73 -15.36 1.20 -10.41
CA PRO A 73 -14.60 0.82 -11.59
C PRO A 73 -13.10 0.86 -11.28
N VAL A 74 -12.35 0.02 -11.97
CA VAL A 74 -10.89 -0.01 -11.88
C VAL A 74 -10.27 0.35 -13.22
N ALA A 75 -9.01 0.79 -13.19
CA ALA A 75 -8.19 1.03 -14.36
C ALA A 75 -6.88 0.23 -14.28
N LEU A 76 -6.26 0.01 -15.44
CA LEU A 76 -4.89 -0.45 -15.55
C LEU A 76 -3.96 0.76 -15.73
N VAL A 77 -2.89 0.81 -14.94
CA VAL A 77 -1.78 1.74 -15.14
C VAL A 77 -0.59 0.94 -15.65
N ALA A 78 -0.32 1.02 -16.96
CA ALA A 78 0.76 0.32 -17.61
C ALA A 78 2.08 1.09 -17.45
N PHE A 79 3.15 0.37 -17.10
CA PHE A 79 4.46 0.97 -16.85
C PHE A 79 5.62 0.24 -17.54
N ASP A 80 5.37 -0.88 -18.23
CA ASP A 80 6.36 -1.55 -19.07
C ASP A 80 5.69 -2.41 -20.14
N LEU A 81 6.42 -2.70 -21.23
CA LEU A 81 6.01 -3.59 -22.33
C LEU A 81 7.04 -4.71 -22.45
N LEU A 82 6.57 -5.96 -22.31
CA LEU A 82 7.45 -7.12 -22.19
C LEU A 82 7.52 -7.94 -23.47
N TRP A 83 6.46 -7.93 -24.25
CA TRP A 83 6.35 -8.71 -25.49
C TRP A 83 5.41 -8.01 -26.48
N LEU A 84 5.75 -8.06 -27.77
CA LEU A 84 4.99 -7.42 -28.84
C LEU A 84 5.08 -8.27 -30.12
N ASP A 85 3.95 -8.71 -30.65
CA ASP A 85 3.83 -9.40 -31.94
C ASP A 85 4.89 -10.46 -32.24
N GLY A 86 5.10 -11.40 -31.30
CA GLY A 86 6.06 -12.49 -31.45
C GLY A 86 7.48 -12.17 -30.95
N HIS A 87 7.74 -10.93 -30.49
CA HIS A 87 9.05 -10.50 -30.06
C HIS A 87 9.12 -10.30 -28.54
N ASP A 88 10.08 -10.93 -27.89
CA ASP A 88 10.44 -10.66 -26.49
C ASP A 88 11.21 -9.33 -26.43
N LEU A 89 10.71 -8.40 -25.63
CA LEU A 89 11.30 -7.06 -25.49
C LEU A 89 12.11 -6.90 -24.19
N THR A 90 12.18 -7.94 -23.35
CA THR A 90 12.83 -7.84 -22.04
C THR A 90 14.32 -7.49 -22.11
N ASP A 91 14.98 -7.80 -23.23
CA ASP A 91 16.37 -7.47 -23.49
C ASP A 91 16.59 -6.04 -24.02
N LEU A 92 15.55 -5.34 -24.45
CA LEU A 92 15.66 -3.94 -24.88
C LEU A 92 15.92 -3.02 -23.68
N ALA A 93 16.50 -1.85 -23.95
CA ALA A 93 16.64 -0.77 -22.98
C ALA A 93 15.26 -0.29 -22.51
N LEU A 94 15.15 0.17 -21.25
CA LEU A 94 13.93 0.69 -20.65
C LEU A 94 13.23 1.73 -21.54
N GLU A 95 14.00 2.66 -22.09
CA GLU A 95 13.50 3.77 -22.92
C GLU A 95 12.83 3.25 -24.20
N GLN A 96 13.42 2.24 -24.83
CA GLN A 96 12.88 1.63 -26.03
C GLN A 96 11.54 0.90 -25.74
N ARG A 97 11.47 0.15 -24.63
CA ARG A 97 10.22 -0.50 -24.23
C ARG A 97 9.12 0.52 -23.88
N ARG A 98 9.50 1.63 -23.24
CA ARG A 98 8.59 2.73 -22.89
C ARG A 98 8.07 3.43 -24.14
N GLU A 99 8.94 3.78 -25.08
CA GLU A 99 8.55 4.41 -26.35
C GLU A 99 7.57 3.53 -27.14
N LEU A 100 7.83 2.22 -27.21
CA LEU A 100 6.91 1.26 -27.82
C LEU A 100 5.58 1.20 -27.08
N LEU A 101 5.58 1.17 -25.74
CA LEU A 101 4.36 1.17 -24.93
C LEU A 101 3.51 2.41 -25.22
N GLU A 102 4.12 3.59 -25.24
CA GLU A 102 3.45 4.87 -25.53
C GLU A 102 2.88 4.91 -26.96
N THR A 103 3.53 4.24 -27.90
CA THR A 103 3.07 4.17 -29.28
C THR A 103 1.84 3.29 -29.46
N ILE A 104 1.76 2.15 -28.74
CA ILE A 104 0.68 1.16 -28.94
C ILE A 104 -0.51 1.35 -28.04
N VAL A 105 -0.40 2.13 -26.95
CA VAL A 105 -1.46 2.31 -25.96
C VAL A 105 -2.26 3.58 -26.23
N GLU A 106 -3.53 3.43 -26.56
CA GLU A 106 -4.50 4.52 -26.54
C GLU A 106 -4.98 4.75 -25.10
N GLN A 107 -4.67 5.92 -24.55
CA GLN A 107 -5.03 6.22 -23.16
C GLN A 107 -6.51 6.55 -23.02
N ASP A 108 -7.14 5.89 -22.05
CA ASP A 108 -8.56 6.08 -21.71
C ASP A 108 -8.71 5.91 -20.18
N HIS A 109 -9.94 6.08 -19.66
CA HIS A 109 -10.22 5.91 -18.22
C HIS A 109 -9.97 4.47 -17.71
N ARG A 110 -9.86 3.46 -18.56
CA ARG A 110 -9.60 2.04 -18.23
C ARG A 110 -8.14 1.64 -18.38
N LEU A 111 -7.39 2.34 -19.26
CA LEU A 111 -5.98 2.08 -19.53
C LEU A 111 -5.20 3.39 -19.56
N GLN A 112 -4.20 3.51 -18.71
CA GLN A 112 -3.34 4.68 -18.62
C GLN A 112 -1.88 4.27 -18.64
N GLY A 113 -1.01 5.09 -19.22
CA GLY A 113 0.43 4.98 -19.04
C GLY A 113 0.84 5.66 -17.74
N VAL A 114 1.85 5.11 -17.07
CA VAL A 114 2.42 5.76 -15.88
C VAL A 114 3.12 7.07 -16.26
N THR A 115 2.88 8.13 -15.49
CA THR A 115 3.64 9.38 -15.65
C THR A 115 5.10 9.16 -15.27
N HIS A 116 6.04 9.65 -16.08
CA HIS A 116 7.46 9.56 -15.82
C HIS A 116 8.15 10.90 -16.10
N VAL A 117 9.35 11.05 -15.54
CA VAL A 117 10.27 12.15 -15.83
C VAL A 117 11.68 11.60 -16.02
N ASP A 118 12.40 12.15 -16.98
CA ASP A 118 13.80 11.82 -17.21
C ASP A 118 14.68 12.82 -16.43
N GLY A 119 15.40 12.33 -15.44
CA GLY A 119 16.13 13.16 -14.48
C GLY A 119 15.20 13.83 -13.45
N GLY A 120 15.76 14.70 -12.61
CA GLY A 120 14.98 15.49 -11.64
C GLY A 120 14.18 14.66 -10.62
N GLY A 121 14.57 13.39 -10.35
CA GLY A 121 13.82 12.45 -9.53
C GLY A 121 13.48 12.96 -8.13
N THR A 122 14.33 13.83 -7.54
CA THR A 122 14.06 14.43 -6.22
C THR A 122 12.85 15.37 -6.28
N ALA A 123 12.83 16.28 -7.25
CA ALA A 123 11.71 17.21 -7.44
C ALA A 123 10.41 16.46 -7.79
N PHE A 124 10.51 15.38 -8.58
CA PHE A 124 9.35 14.53 -8.88
C PHE A 124 8.83 13.81 -7.62
N ALA A 125 9.73 13.34 -6.74
CA ALA A 125 9.37 12.73 -5.48
C ALA A 125 8.65 13.73 -4.55
N GLU A 126 9.10 14.97 -4.46
CA GLU A 126 8.45 16.04 -3.69
C GLU A 126 7.03 16.34 -4.23
N VAL A 127 6.86 16.40 -5.55
CA VAL A 127 5.53 16.55 -6.17
C VAL A 127 4.64 15.34 -5.85
N ALA A 128 5.18 14.13 -5.97
CA ALA A 128 4.46 12.90 -5.67
C ALA A 128 4.02 12.83 -4.19
N GLU A 129 4.89 13.27 -3.26
CA GLU A 129 4.55 13.42 -1.84
C GLU A 129 3.42 14.44 -1.62
N GLY A 130 3.52 15.61 -2.27
CA GLY A 130 2.47 16.63 -2.22
C GLY A 130 1.11 16.16 -2.77
N LEU A 131 1.11 15.18 -3.68
CA LEU A 131 -0.09 14.53 -4.21
C LEU A 131 -0.58 13.36 -3.33
N GLY A 132 0.14 13.03 -2.25
CA GLY A 132 -0.19 11.91 -1.35
C GLY A 132 0.03 10.54 -1.98
N LEU A 133 0.96 10.41 -2.94
CA LEU A 133 1.27 9.12 -3.55
C LEU A 133 2.13 8.25 -2.61
N GLU A 134 1.97 6.94 -2.71
CA GLU A 134 2.70 5.96 -1.88
C GLU A 134 4.23 6.04 -2.06
N GLY A 135 4.67 6.46 -3.24
CA GLY A 135 6.07 6.54 -3.60
C GLY A 135 6.28 6.62 -5.10
N VAL A 136 7.55 6.67 -5.47
CA VAL A 136 7.97 6.67 -6.86
C VAL A 136 8.91 5.49 -7.12
N VAL A 137 8.98 5.03 -8.37
CA VAL A 137 9.93 4.00 -8.79
C VAL A 137 11.01 4.66 -9.65
N ALA A 138 12.23 4.73 -9.12
CA ALA A 138 13.39 5.14 -9.90
C ALA A 138 13.85 3.94 -10.73
N LYS A 139 13.80 4.05 -12.05
CA LYS A 139 14.24 3.05 -13.01
C LYS A 139 15.54 3.52 -13.66
N ARG A 140 16.57 2.67 -13.70
CA ARG A 140 17.85 2.99 -14.33
C ARG A 140 17.71 3.05 -15.84
N THR A 141 18.16 4.13 -16.45
CA THR A 141 18.27 4.31 -17.89
C THR A 141 19.09 3.17 -18.52
N GLY A 142 18.67 2.68 -19.70
CA GLY A 142 19.32 1.56 -20.40
C GLY A 142 19.10 0.19 -19.73
N SER A 143 18.35 0.08 -18.65
CA SER A 143 18.15 -1.20 -17.98
C SER A 143 17.24 -2.15 -18.74
N LYS A 144 17.60 -3.44 -18.72
CA LYS A 144 16.78 -4.54 -19.21
C LYS A 144 15.68 -4.87 -18.19
N TYR A 145 14.59 -5.49 -18.64
CA TYR A 145 13.58 -6.03 -17.76
C TYR A 145 14.01 -7.41 -17.24
N GLN A 146 13.87 -7.67 -15.94
CA GLN A 146 14.24 -8.93 -15.29
C GLN A 146 13.02 -9.64 -14.71
N PRO A 147 12.35 -10.52 -15.48
CA PRO A 147 11.15 -11.21 -15.03
C PRO A 147 11.37 -12.01 -13.74
N GLY A 148 10.44 -11.90 -12.78
CA GLY A 148 10.46 -12.68 -11.54
C GLY A 148 11.57 -12.32 -10.54
N ARG A 149 12.42 -11.35 -10.84
CA ARG A 149 13.53 -10.93 -9.96
C ARG A 149 13.35 -9.49 -9.48
N ARG A 150 13.90 -9.20 -8.30
CA ARG A 150 14.09 -7.81 -7.86
C ARG A 150 15.41 -7.32 -8.43
N SER A 151 15.35 -6.41 -9.39
CA SER A 151 16.54 -5.78 -9.96
C SER A 151 16.97 -4.58 -9.13
N PRO A 152 18.29 -4.35 -8.92
CA PRO A 152 18.80 -3.11 -8.34
C PRO A 152 18.59 -1.90 -9.26
N ASP A 153 18.27 -2.13 -10.54
CA ASP A 153 17.99 -1.08 -11.53
C ASP A 153 16.61 -0.42 -11.34
N TRP A 154 15.72 -1.08 -10.57
CA TRP A 154 14.40 -0.55 -10.20
C TRP A 154 14.32 -0.37 -8.70
N ARG A 155 14.25 0.86 -8.22
CA ARG A 155 14.23 1.19 -6.81
C ARG A 155 12.94 1.87 -6.43
N LYS A 156 12.12 1.24 -5.60
CA LYS A 156 10.96 1.89 -5.00
C LYS A 156 11.45 2.85 -3.92
N ILE A 157 11.19 4.13 -4.10
CA ILE A 157 11.38 5.21 -3.13
C ILE A 157 10.02 5.44 -2.49
N LYS A 158 9.89 5.03 -1.25
CA LYS A 158 8.65 5.24 -0.48
C LYS A 158 8.63 6.68 0.02
N LEU A 159 7.48 7.33 -0.12
CA LEU A 159 7.16 8.63 0.44
C LEU A 159 6.27 8.35 1.66
N THR A 160 6.92 8.06 2.80
CA THR A 160 6.23 7.62 4.03
C THR A 160 6.03 8.80 4.95
N ASN A 161 4.89 8.79 5.66
CA ASN A 161 4.61 9.72 6.74
C ASN A 161 5.04 9.10 8.07
N THR A 162 5.25 9.91 9.09
CA THR A 162 5.45 9.47 10.47
C THR A 162 4.33 9.99 11.36
N GLN A 163 3.98 9.22 12.39
CA GLN A 163 3.00 9.58 13.39
C GLN A 163 3.49 9.15 14.76
N ASP A 164 3.43 10.04 15.72
CA ASP A 164 3.56 9.67 17.11
C ASP A 164 2.29 8.98 17.59
N CYS A 165 2.44 7.79 18.18
CA CYS A 165 1.34 6.91 18.55
C CYS A 165 1.43 6.52 20.01
N VAL A 166 0.31 6.53 20.71
CA VAL A 166 0.18 5.96 22.06
C VAL A 166 0.06 4.45 21.95
N ILE A 167 0.83 3.71 22.75
CA ILE A 167 0.73 2.24 22.77
C ILE A 167 -0.45 1.83 23.67
N LEU A 168 -1.39 1.06 23.12
CA LEU A 168 -2.61 0.59 23.77
C LEU A 168 -2.50 -0.87 24.26
N GLY A 169 -1.49 -1.60 23.74
CA GLY A 169 -1.28 -3.01 24.02
C GLY A 169 -0.49 -3.72 22.94
N TRP A 170 -0.53 -5.04 22.94
CA TRP A 170 0.12 -5.87 21.94
C TRP A 170 -0.61 -7.18 21.70
N THR A 171 -0.34 -7.82 20.57
CA THR A 171 -0.75 -9.20 20.28
C THR A 171 0.41 -10.17 20.52
N PRO A 172 0.17 -11.45 20.85
CA PRO A 172 1.23 -12.43 21.06
C PRO A 172 2.02 -12.69 19.77
N GLY A 173 3.32 -12.89 19.91
CA GLY A 173 4.19 -13.30 18.83
C GLY A 173 3.98 -14.76 18.44
N GLN A 174 4.29 -15.08 17.17
CA GLN A 174 4.24 -16.44 16.62
C GLN A 174 5.59 -16.85 16.02
N GLY A 175 5.84 -18.16 15.92
CA GLY A 175 7.07 -18.67 15.34
C GLY A 175 8.33 -18.13 16.04
N GLY A 176 9.21 -17.47 15.30
CA GLY A 176 10.45 -16.87 15.83
C GLY A 176 10.23 -15.75 16.87
N ARG A 177 8.99 -15.31 17.08
CA ARG A 177 8.60 -14.26 18.08
C ARG A 177 7.78 -14.83 19.24
N SER A 178 7.68 -16.16 19.41
CA SER A 178 6.84 -16.79 20.44
C SER A 178 7.15 -16.36 21.89
N GLY A 179 8.33 -15.82 22.16
CA GLY A 179 8.70 -15.27 23.46
C GLY A 179 8.53 -13.75 23.60
N THR A 180 7.92 -13.07 22.60
CA THR A 180 7.72 -11.62 22.58
C THR A 180 6.34 -11.29 22.03
N PHE A 181 6.13 -10.07 21.54
CA PHE A 181 4.88 -9.69 20.88
C PHE A 181 4.95 -9.83 19.35
N GLY A 182 3.77 -9.99 18.72
CA GLY A 182 3.61 -10.02 17.28
C GLY A 182 3.45 -8.64 16.67
N ALA A 183 2.56 -7.83 17.27
CA ALA A 183 2.31 -6.45 16.85
C ALA A 183 1.91 -5.60 18.05
N LEU A 184 2.28 -4.32 18.04
CA LEU A 184 1.76 -3.29 18.93
C LEU A 184 0.37 -2.85 18.47
N LEU A 185 -0.53 -2.59 19.40
CA LEU A 185 -1.79 -1.90 19.20
C LEU A 185 -1.57 -0.43 19.50
N VAL A 186 -1.81 0.44 18.53
CA VAL A 186 -1.46 1.86 18.66
C VAL A 186 -2.67 2.78 18.44
N GLY A 187 -2.70 3.88 19.16
CA GLY A 187 -3.71 4.91 19.08
C GLY A 187 -3.12 6.30 18.88
N ALA A 188 -3.99 7.25 18.54
CA ALA A 188 -3.67 8.69 18.54
C ALA A 188 -4.90 9.49 18.96
N TYR A 189 -4.69 10.73 19.41
CA TYR A 189 -5.78 11.62 19.76
C TYR A 189 -6.40 12.24 18.52
N HIS A 190 -7.69 12.09 18.37
CA HIS A 190 -8.50 12.72 17.34
C HIS A 190 -9.69 13.42 17.98
N GLU A 191 -9.83 14.72 17.75
CA GLU A 191 -10.88 15.54 18.36
C GLU A 191 -10.96 15.39 19.91
N GLY A 192 -9.78 15.36 20.55
CA GLY A 192 -9.64 15.23 21.99
C GLY A 192 -9.89 13.84 22.58
N LYS A 193 -10.14 12.83 21.74
CA LYS A 193 -10.35 11.44 22.16
C LYS A 193 -9.23 10.54 21.65
N LEU A 194 -8.74 9.67 22.50
CA LEU A 194 -7.80 8.62 22.08
C LEU A 194 -8.55 7.55 21.29
N ILE A 195 -8.16 7.32 20.06
CA ILE A 195 -8.76 6.31 19.16
C ILE A 195 -7.71 5.28 18.74
N TRP A 196 -8.14 4.06 18.45
CA TRP A 196 -7.27 3.02 17.92
C TRP A 196 -7.04 3.21 16.43
N ILE A 197 -5.78 3.36 16.01
CA ILE A 197 -5.41 3.66 14.62
C ILE A 197 -4.66 2.54 13.90
N GLY A 198 -4.38 1.41 14.55
CA GLY A 198 -3.80 0.26 13.86
C GLY A 198 -2.97 -0.69 14.71
N GLN A 199 -2.38 -1.66 13.98
CA GLN A 199 -1.46 -2.65 14.52
C GLN A 199 -0.11 -2.55 13.82
N VAL A 200 0.97 -2.46 14.59
CA VAL A 200 2.34 -2.31 14.08
C VAL A 200 3.11 -3.62 14.32
N GLY A 201 3.29 -4.41 13.26
CA GLY A 201 3.95 -5.72 13.32
C GLY A 201 5.35 -5.76 12.72
N THR A 202 5.82 -4.65 12.14
CA THR A 202 7.12 -4.54 11.46
C THR A 202 7.97 -3.40 12.02
N GLY A 203 9.25 -3.33 11.62
CA GLY A 203 10.19 -2.31 12.06
C GLY A 203 10.95 -2.67 13.34
N PHE A 204 10.76 -3.88 13.88
CA PHE A 204 11.43 -4.33 15.10
C PHE A 204 12.66 -5.19 14.78
N THR A 205 13.76 -4.91 15.48
CA THR A 205 14.87 -5.83 15.68
C THR A 205 14.61 -6.69 16.93
N ARG A 206 15.38 -7.74 17.16
CA ARG A 206 15.25 -8.54 18.39
C ARG A 206 15.43 -7.65 19.64
N ALA A 207 16.46 -6.84 19.64
CA ALA A 207 16.75 -5.94 20.76
C ALA A 207 15.61 -4.92 21.02
N THR A 208 14.99 -4.36 19.98
CA THR A 208 13.85 -3.45 20.14
C THR A 208 12.60 -4.16 20.62
N LEU A 209 12.35 -5.43 20.18
CA LEU A 209 11.25 -6.23 20.71
C LEU A 209 11.37 -6.43 22.23
N ASP A 210 12.56 -6.84 22.68
CA ASP A 210 12.81 -7.13 24.10
C ASP A 210 12.70 -5.84 24.94
N ARG A 211 13.29 -4.72 24.50
CA ARG A 211 13.20 -3.41 25.17
C ARG A 211 11.76 -2.89 25.28
N VAL A 212 10.99 -2.97 24.19
CA VAL A 212 9.61 -2.50 24.18
C VAL A 212 8.74 -3.38 25.08
N LEU A 213 8.94 -4.71 25.06
CA LEU A 213 8.19 -5.62 25.91
C LEU A 213 8.50 -5.35 27.41
N GLU A 214 9.78 -5.16 27.75
CA GLU A 214 10.21 -4.81 29.14
C GLU A 214 9.54 -3.53 29.62
N ALA A 215 9.44 -2.50 28.79
CA ALA A 215 8.77 -1.25 29.10
C ALA A 215 7.24 -1.39 29.27
N LEU A 216 6.62 -2.33 28.54
CA LEU A 216 5.16 -2.54 28.55
C LEU A 216 4.69 -3.48 29.66
N GLU A 217 5.51 -4.44 30.10
CA GLU A 217 5.16 -5.44 31.10
C GLU A 217 4.57 -4.85 32.40
N PRO A 218 5.15 -3.81 33.02
CA PRO A 218 4.62 -3.19 34.25
C PRO A 218 3.31 -2.42 34.03
N LEU A 219 2.94 -2.11 32.78
CA LEU A 219 1.78 -1.32 32.43
C LEU A 219 0.54 -2.16 32.07
N LYS A 220 0.61 -3.48 32.21
CA LYS A 220 -0.50 -4.39 31.88
C LYS A 220 -1.78 -4.04 32.61
N ARG A 221 -2.89 -4.17 31.90
CA ARG A 221 -4.25 -4.00 32.44
C ARG A 221 -5.20 -5.08 31.90
N SER A 222 -6.27 -5.33 32.64
CA SER A 222 -7.23 -6.39 32.33
C SER A 222 -8.28 -6.01 31.29
N THR A 223 -8.45 -4.71 31.01
CA THR A 223 -9.47 -4.17 30.09
C THR A 223 -8.83 -3.27 29.04
N PRO A 224 -9.46 -3.09 27.87
CA PRO A 224 -9.00 -2.12 26.88
C PRO A 224 -8.86 -0.71 27.48
N PRO A 225 -7.83 0.07 27.08
CA PRO A 225 -7.62 1.42 27.61
C PRO A 225 -8.59 2.47 27.08
N ILE A 226 -9.31 2.12 26.00
CA ILE A 226 -10.31 2.96 25.34
C ILE A 226 -11.57 2.14 25.04
N ASP A 227 -12.70 2.81 24.94
CA ASP A 227 -13.98 2.18 24.56
C ASP A 227 -14.06 2.08 23.03
N ASP A 228 -13.45 1.02 22.49
CA ASP A 228 -13.48 0.68 21.06
C ASP A 228 -13.83 -0.81 20.90
N PRO A 229 -15.02 -1.12 20.34
CA PRO A 229 -15.49 -2.50 20.20
C PRO A 229 -14.61 -3.36 19.27
N GLU A 230 -13.90 -2.77 18.30
CA GLU A 230 -13.00 -3.53 17.43
C GLU A 230 -11.68 -3.83 18.12
N LEU A 231 -11.14 -2.87 18.89
CA LEU A 231 -9.96 -3.08 19.71
C LEU A 231 -10.21 -4.19 20.74
N ALA A 232 -11.36 -4.18 21.40
CA ALA A 232 -11.75 -5.19 22.40
C ALA A 232 -11.83 -6.62 21.82
N LYS A 233 -12.07 -6.76 20.51
CA LYS A 233 -12.17 -8.05 19.81
C LYS A 233 -10.83 -8.57 19.29
N VAL A 234 -9.72 -7.81 19.43
CA VAL A 234 -8.40 -8.26 18.97
C VAL A 234 -7.98 -9.52 19.73
N LYS A 235 -7.91 -10.63 19.01
CA LYS A 235 -7.65 -11.95 19.59
C LYS A 235 -6.30 -12.05 20.29
N GLY A 236 -6.32 -12.42 21.56
CA GLY A 236 -5.10 -12.61 22.35
C GLY A 236 -4.40 -11.32 22.74
N ALA A 237 -5.04 -10.17 22.60
CA ALA A 237 -4.46 -8.89 22.99
C ALA A 237 -4.16 -8.82 24.49
N THR A 238 -3.00 -8.28 24.84
CA THR A 238 -2.66 -7.79 26.17
C THR A 238 -2.71 -6.29 26.13
N PHE A 239 -3.56 -5.68 26.95
CA PHE A 239 -3.72 -4.22 27.02
C PHE A 239 -2.79 -3.60 28.05
N VAL A 240 -2.48 -2.31 27.89
CA VAL A 240 -1.61 -1.54 28.79
C VAL A 240 -2.23 -0.19 29.12
N GLU A 241 -1.76 0.41 30.22
CA GLU A 241 -1.99 1.83 30.48
C GLU A 241 -1.39 2.66 29.35
N PRO A 242 -2.14 3.59 28.73
CA PRO A 242 -1.73 4.30 27.53
C PRO A 242 -0.78 5.47 27.86
N THR A 243 0.40 5.15 28.39
CA THR A 243 1.40 6.12 28.87
C THR A 243 2.65 6.17 28.00
N LEU A 244 2.90 5.14 27.18
CA LEU A 244 4.07 5.12 26.30
C LEU A 244 3.73 5.57 24.90
N VAL A 245 4.62 6.36 24.30
CA VAL A 245 4.53 6.85 22.93
C VAL A 245 5.61 6.20 22.08
N CYS A 246 5.27 5.88 20.83
CA CYS A 246 6.22 5.42 19.83
C CYS A 246 6.03 6.17 18.51
N GLU A 247 7.09 6.32 17.74
CA GLU A 247 7.02 6.79 16.37
C GLU A 247 6.76 5.62 15.42
N VAL A 248 5.80 5.82 14.54
CA VAL A 248 5.40 4.84 13.53
C VAL A 248 5.47 5.49 12.15
N GLU A 249 6.24 4.89 11.25
CA GLU A 249 6.22 5.20 9.83
C GLU A 249 5.05 4.48 9.18
N TYR A 250 4.31 5.15 8.32
CA TYR A 250 3.16 4.58 7.63
C TYR A 250 3.01 5.16 6.22
N LEU A 251 2.23 4.52 5.35
CA LEU A 251 1.96 5.01 4.00
C LEU A 251 0.82 6.02 3.99
N GLU A 252 -0.31 5.64 4.56
CA GLU A 252 -1.51 6.46 4.64
C GLU A 252 -2.37 6.10 5.86
N ILE A 253 -3.28 7.01 6.23
CA ILE A 253 -4.35 6.75 7.18
C ILE A 253 -5.67 6.73 6.41
N THR A 254 -6.41 5.62 6.53
CA THR A 254 -7.71 5.45 5.85
C THR A 254 -8.71 6.49 6.33
N LYS A 255 -9.44 7.13 5.40
CA LYS A 255 -10.38 8.21 5.73
C LYS A 255 -11.56 7.72 6.57
N SER A 256 -12.10 6.54 6.26
CA SER A 256 -13.30 5.98 6.89
C SER A 256 -13.03 5.40 8.27
N THR A 257 -11.98 4.58 8.40
CA THR A 257 -11.68 3.81 9.62
C THR A 257 -10.60 4.43 10.48
N LYS A 258 -9.89 5.46 9.99
CA LYS A 258 -8.73 6.10 10.66
C LYS A 258 -7.63 5.09 10.99
N LYS A 259 -7.45 4.03 10.18
CA LYS A 259 -6.41 3.02 10.38
C LYS A 259 -5.18 3.31 9.54
N MET A 260 -4.00 3.07 10.11
CA MET A 260 -2.71 3.13 9.41
C MET A 260 -2.55 1.99 8.43
N ARG A 261 -2.03 2.29 7.25
CA ARG A 261 -1.64 1.32 6.24
C ARG A 261 -0.14 1.11 6.24
N ALA A 262 0.28 -0.16 6.18
CA ALA A 262 1.68 -0.59 6.21
C ALA A 262 2.54 0.07 7.32
N PRO A 263 2.06 0.12 8.58
CA PRO A 263 2.79 0.76 9.67
C PRO A 263 4.07 0.00 10.01
N SER A 264 5.13 0.75 10.33
CA SER A 264 6.45 0.24 10.72
C SER A 264 6.99 1.02 11.93
N PHE A 265 7.36 0.31 12.98
CA PHE A 265 7.91 0.90 14.20
C PHE A 265 9.28 1.53 13.93
N LYS A 266 9.50 2.73 14.46
CA LYS A 266 10.78 3.47 14.37
C LYS A 266 11.49 3.56 15.70
N GLY A 267 10.77 3.77 16.81
CA GLY A 267 11.34 3.90 18.15
C GLY A 267 10.31 4.28 19.20
N LEU A 268 10.67 4.11 20.47
CA LEU A 268 9.93 4.73 21.58
C LEU A 268 10.25 6.23 21.62
N ARG A 269 9.26 7.03 22.01
CA ARG A 269 9.36 8.48 22.17
C ARG A 269 9.22 8.82 23.66
N GLU A 270 10.34 8.67 24.37
CA GLU A 270 10.41 8.98 25.81
C GLU A 270 10.32 10.49 26.11
N ASP A 271 10.47 11.30 25.05
CA ASP A 271 10.43 12.77 25.07
C ASP A 271 9.00 13.33 24.89
N LYS A 272 7.99 12.48 24.64
CA LYS A 272 6.62 12.91 24.35
C LYS A 272 5.60 12.40 25.35
N ALA A 273 4.65 13.26 25.72
CA ALA A 273 3.48 12.89 26.48
C ALA A 273 2.41 12.25 25.55
N PRO A 274 1.57 11.32 26.06
CA PRO A 274 0.54 10.66 25.25
C PRO A 274 -0.42 11.61 24.55
N ASP A 275 -0.84 12.70 25.19
CA ASP A 275 -1.78 13.69 24.68
C ASP A 275 -1.21 14.57 23.56
N GLU A 276 0.12 14.56 23.39
CA GLU A 276 0.79 15.19 22.24
C GLU A 276 0.70 14.33 20.96
N SER A 277 0.29 13.06 21.08
CA SER A 277 0.13 12.14 19.95
C SER A 277 -1.19 12.41 19.20
N VAL A 278 -1.30 13.61 18.63
CA VAL A 278 -2.48 14.03 17.86
C VAL A 278 -2.44 13.43 16.46
N LEU A 279 -3.57 12.87 16.01
CA LEU A 279 -3.69 12.27 14.69
C LEU A 279 -3.53 13.33 13.60
N GLU A 280 -2.47 13.21 12.83
CA GLU A 280 -2.21 14.05 11.68
C GLU A 280 -2.90 13.45 10.44
N LEU A 281 -4.11 13.92 10.15
CA LEU A 281 -4.76 13.57 8.88
C LEU A 281 -4.16 14.41 7.77
N PRO A 282 -3.88 13.81 6.57
CA PRO A 282 -3.48 14.59 5.42
C PRO A 282 -4.51 15.69 5.18
N ARG A 283 -4.06 16.93 5.16
CA ARG A 283 -4.92 18.06 4.84
C ARG A 283 -5.46 17.82 3.43
N GLY A 284 -6.78 17.57 3.33
CA GLY A 284 -7.46 17.59 2.05
C GLY A 284 -7.17 18.94 1.40
N ARG A 285 -6.52 18.90 0.26
CA ARG A 285 -6.43 20.06 -0.64
C ARG A 285 -7.64 20.05 -1.54
#